data_47f77bc5255dcf10236325aeaebf08f2
#
_entry.id   47f77bc5255dcf10236325aeaebf08f2
#
_cell.length_a   1.000
_cell.length_b   1.000
_cell.length_c   1.000
_cell.angle_alpha   90.00
_cell.angle_beta   90.00
_cell.angle_gamma   90.00
#
_symmetry.space_group_name_H-M   'P 1'
#
loop_
_entity.id
_entity.type
_entity.pdbx_description
1 polymer ?
#
loop_
_entity_poly.entity_id
_entity_poly.type
_entity_poly.pdbx_seq_one_letter_code
_entity_poly.pdbx_strand_id
1 'polypeptide(L)'
;MAKIAILGFGTVGSGVLEVCRKNAASIARRAGEPVEVKYILDVRDFSASPDAALFVKDLDVILADPEVRAVVETIGGTKFAYPYVRRCLESGRSVCTSNKEMVATYGAELLALAKAHGCAFLFEASVGGGTPIITPMHQCMAANHISRIEGIVNGTTNFMLTKMKRDGMRFDEALKLAQQLGYAETKDPGDDVDGRDACRKIAILGSLACGHHIYPDNVPARGIRELTPLDVRAAESRDCVVKLIAWYREEADGSLAAGVEPMLVPEHNQLAGVDDVFNAILVKGDMLGDVVFYGKGAGKLPTASAVVADVIDALKEGAAIHDSLFWQPAEKLDHMLPDNAAYTWHLRVRGAAYGFRLPLEPVRSEGGETVYRADNATPAQIDALAAELQARGCQLLLAMKQLAE
;
A
#
# COMPACT_ATOMS: atom_id res chain seq x y z
N MET A 1 -27.23 20.83 -6.23
CA MET A 1 -26.10 20.43 -7.09
C MET A 1 -24.80 20.71 -6.33
N ALA A 2 -24.07 19.66 -5.96
CA ALA A 2 -22.82 19.80 -5.23
C ALA A 2 -21.69 20.23 -6.17
N LYS A 3 -20.90 21.23 -5.75
CA LYS A 3 -19.70 21.66 -6.44
C LYS A 3 -18.49 21.06 -5.74
N ILE A 4 -17.52 20.58 -6.54
CA ILE A 4 -16.26 20.07 -6.04
C ILE A 4 -15.08 20.76 -6.75
N ALA A 5 -13.91 20.73 -6.14
CA ALA A 5 -12.66 21.18 -6.74
C ALA A 5 -11.64 20.06 -6.81
N ILE A 6 -10.72 20.11 -7.80
CA ILE A 6 -9.61 19.17 -7.96
C ILE A 6 -8.31 19.93 -7.76
N LEU A 7 -7.46 19.47 -6.85
CA LEU A 7 -6.09 19.97 -6.64
C LEU A 7 -5.11 19.02 -7.32
N GLY A 8 -4.47 19.47 -8.40
CA GLY A 8 -3.60 18.69 -9.25
C GLY A 8 -4.33 18.01 -10.42
N PHE A 9 -3.92 18.33 -11.65
CA PHE A 9 -4.52 17.79 -12.87
C PHE A 9 -3.55 16.86 -13.61
N GLY A 10 -2.95 15.94 -12.84
CA GLY A 10 -2.13 14.84 -13.36
C GLY A 10 -2.99 13.67 -13.88
N THR A 11 -2.41 12.48 -13.85
CA THR A 11 -3.07 11.25 -14.30
C THR A 11 -4.38 11.01 -13.52
N VAL A 12 -4.34 11.10 -12.19
CA VAL A 12 -5.52 10.83 -11.35
C VAL A 12 -6.52 11.96 -11.43
N GLY A 13 -6.12 13.23 -11.30
CA GLY A 13 -7.02 14.38 -11.35
C GLY A 13 -7.78 14.51 -12.68
N SER A 14 -7.09 14.28 -13.82
CA SER A 14 -7.78 14.23 -15.11
C SER A 14 -8.74 13.04 -15.22
N GLY A 15 -8.40 11.92 -14.56
CA GLY A 15 -9.28 10.76 -14.43
C GLY A 15 -10.55 11.06 -13.62
N VAL A 16 -10.42 11.82 -12.52
CA VAL A 16 -11.58 12.25 -11.71
C VAL A 16 -12.56 13.07 -12.54
N LEU A 17 -12.09 14.06 -13.31
CA LEU A 17 -12.94 14.84 -14.21
C LEU A 17 -13.65 13.95 -15.24
N GLU A 18 -12.91 13.00 -15.83
CA GLU A 18 -13.44 12.04 -16.79
C GLU A 18 -14.54 11.15 -16.16
N VAL A 19 -14.32 10.59 -14.97
CA VAL A 19 -15.28 9.75 -14.26
C VAL A 19 -16.53 10.56 -13.88
N CYS A 20 -16.36 11.77 -13.35
CA CYS A 20 -17.48 12.65 -13.01
C CYS A 20 -18.39 12.94 -14.22
N ARG A 21 -17.80 13.16 -15.38
CA ARG A 21 -18.58 13.43 -16.61
C ARG A 21 -19.24 12.18 -17.18
N LYS A 22 -18.45 11.10 -17.31
CA LYS A 22 -18.92 9.86 -17.94
C LYS A 22 -20.00 9.17 -17.15
N ASN A 23 -19.92 9.20 -15.82
CA ASN A 23 -20.83 8.52 -14.90
C ASN A 23 -21.77 9.48 -14.16
N ALA A 24 -21.96 10.72 -14.65
CA ALA A 24 -22.69 11.79 -13.97
C ALA A 24 -24.06 11.36 -13.41
N ALA A 25 -24.86 10.65 -14.21
CA ALA A 25 -26.20 10.19 -13.79
C ALA A 25 -26.12 9.16 -12.64
N SER A 26 -25.16 8.25 -12.66
CA SER A 26 -24.96 7.25 -11.60
C SER A 26 -24.44 7.90 -10.32
N ILE A 27 -23.51 8.83 -10.45
CA ILE A 27 -22.95 9.61 -9.33
C ILE A 27 -24.06 10.44 -8.69
N ALA A 28 -24.83 11.18 -9.46
CA ALA A 28 -25.93 11.99 -8.95
C ALA A 28 -26.95 11.17 -8.16
N ARG A 29 -27.33 10.00 -8.66
CA ARG A 29 -28.26 9.12 -7.96
C ARG A 29 -27.70 8.64 -6.62
N ARG A 30 -26.40 8.34 -6.54
CA ARG A 30 -25.74 7.84 -5.32
C ARG A 30 -25.47 8.97 -4.32
N ALA A 31 -25.05 10.13 -4.79
CA ALA A 31 -24.82 11.33 -3.96
C ALA A 31 -26.13 12.01 -3.52
N GLY A 32 -27.28 11.66 -4.13
CA GLY A 32 -28.56 12.30 -3.89
C GLY A 32 -28.77 13.61 -4.67
N GLU A 33 -27.74 14.11 -5.34
CA GLU A 33 -27.75 15.34 -6.15
C GLU A 33 -26.67 15.31 -7.23
N PRO A 34 -26.78 16.10 -8.32
CA PRO A 34 -25.72 16.22 -9.32
C PRO A 34 -24.43 16.73 -8.71
N VAL A 35 -23.30 16.15 -9.14
CA VAL A 35 -21.94 16.54 -8.73
C VAL A 35 -21.21 17.15 -9.92
N GLU A 36 -20.65 18.34 -9.75
CA GLU A 36 -19.97 19.09 -10.80
C GLU A 36 -18.59 19.55 -10.34
N VAL A 37 -17.57 19.36 -11.18
CA VAL A 37 -16.25 19.94 -10.99
C VAL A 37 -16.31 21.42 -11.37
N LYS A 38 -16.17 22.31 -10.39
CA LYS A 38 -16.23 23.77 -10.59
C LYS A 38 -14.85 24.38 -10.78
N TYR A 39 -13.85 23.86 -10.06
CA TYR A 39 -12.47 24.36 -10.12
C TYR A 39 -11.46 23.24 -10.24
N ILE A 40 -10.36 23.54 -10.93
CA ILE A 40 -9.16 22.70 -11.03
C ILE A 40 -7.95 23.58 -10.71
N LEU A 41 -7.26 23.31 -9.62
CA LEU A 41 -6.03 24.00 -9.25
C LEU A 41 -4.84 23.23 -9.79
N ASP A 42 -4.08 23.87 -10.67
CA ASP A 42 -2.80 23.33 -11.15
C ASP A 42 -1.84 24.47 -11.54
N VAL A 43 -0.55 24.28 -11.26
CA VAL A 43 0.48 25.28 -11.56
C VAL A 43 0.83 25.34 -13.04
N ARG A 44 0.60 24.26 -13.79
CA ARG A 44 0.86 24.16 -15.23
C ARG A 44 -0.13 24.99 -16.03
N ASP A 45 0.23 25.34 -17.27
CA ASP A 45 -0.65 26.06 -18.18
C ASP A 45 -1.60 25.09 -18.92
N PHE A 46 -2.89 25.35 -18.80
CA PHE A 46 -3.97 24.62 -19.47
C PHE A 46 -4.86 25.55 -20.31
N SER A 47 -4.36 26.73 -20.71
CA SER A 47 -5.11 27.71 -21.51
C SER A 47 -5.61 27.16 -22.84
N ALA A 48 -4.91 26.19 -23.42
CA ALA A 48 -5.31 25.50 -24.66
C ALA A 48 -6.28 24.31 -24.42
N SER A 49 -6.62 24.00 -23.18
CA SER A 49 -7.55 22.91 -22.86
C SER A 49 -9.00 23.31 -23.18
N PRO A 50 -9.85 22.39 -23.65
CA PRO A 50 -11.29 22.65 -23.74
C PRO A 50 -11.93 22.99 -22.38
N ASP A 51 -11.25 22.63 -21.28
CA ASP A 51 -11.64 22.86 -19.91
C ASP A 51 -10.96 24.08 -19.27
N ALA A 52 -10.33 24.95 -20.06
CA ALA A 52 -9.52 26.10 -19.58
C ALA A 52 -10.27 26.96 -18.55
N ALA A 53 -11.58 27.11 -18.68
CA ALA A 53 -12.41 27.90 -17.77
C ALA A 53 -12.50 27.33 -16.33
N LEU A 54 -12.18 26.06 -16.12
CA LEU A 54 -12.19 25.43 -14.78
C LEU A 54 -10.88 25.68 -14.01
N PHE A 55 -9.80 26.09 -14.69
CA PHE A 55 -8.48 26.19 -14.07
C PHE A 55 -8.29 27.47 -13.29
N VAL A 56 -7.81 27.31 -12.05
CA VAL A 56 -7.41 28.38 -11.15
C VAL A 56 -5.96 28.17 -10.71
N LYS A 57 -5.29 29.25 -10.27
CA LYS A 57 -3.90 29.24 -9.82
C LYS A 57 -3.73 29.40 -8.31
N ASP A 58 -4.82 29.77 -7.63
CA ASP A 58 -4.80 30.08 -6.22
C ASP A 58 -5.89 29.26 -5.49
N LEU A 59 -5.50 28.65 -4.38
CA LEU A 59 -6.41 27.92 -3.50
C LEU A 59 -7.47 28.87 -2.89
N ASP A 60 -7.14 30.14 -2.67
CA ASP A 60 -8.06 31.12 -2.08
C ASP A 60 -9.31 31.33 -2.93
N VAL A 61 -9.23 31.17 -4.25
CA VAL A 61 -10.40 31.21 -5.14
C VAL A 61 -11.38 30.07 -4.78
N ILE A 62 -10.85 28.89 -4.50
CA ILE A 62 -11.66 27.72 -4.11
C ILE A 62 -12.22 27.91 -2.71
N LEU A 63 -11.40 28.40 -1.77
CA LEU A 63 -11.82 28.59 -0.38
C LEU A 63 -12.78 29.76 -0.18
N ALA A 64 -12.77 30.75 -1.07
CA ALA A 64 -13.74 31.86 -1.04
C ALA A 64 -15.14 31.46 -1.56
N ASP A 65 -15.26 30.34 -2.25
CA ASP A 65 -16.52 29.91 -2.85
C ASP A 65 -17.28 28.92 -1.92
N PRO A 66 -18.39 29.36 -1.29
CA PRO A 66 -19.16 28.52 -0.38
C PRO A 66 -19.92 27.37 -1.05
N GLU A 67 -20.05 27.37 -2.39
CA GLU A 67 -20.68 26.27 -3.12
C GLU A 67 -19.77 25.04 -3.20
N VAL A 68 -18.44 25.18 -3.03
CA VAL A 68 -17.50 24.07 -3.05
C VAL A 68 -17.58 23.31 -1.73
N ARG A 69 -18.12 22.11 -1.75
CA ARG A 69 -18.34 21.26 -0.57
C ARG A 69 -17.28 20.22 -0.33
N ALA A 70 -16.65 19.74 -1.40
CA ALA A 70 -15.58 18.75 -1.30
C ALA A 70 -14.42 19.10 -2.25
N VAL A 71 -13.23 18.73 -1.83
CA VAL A 71 -11.98 18.96 -2.56
C VAL A 71 -11.29 17.61 -2.77
N VAL A 72 -10.91 17.35 -4.01
CA VAL A 72 -10.12 16.17 -4.39
C VAL A 72 -8.64 16.56 -4.46
N GLU A 73 -7.78 15.90 -3.70
CA GLU A 73 -6.34 16.12 -3.72
C GLU A 73 -5.65 14.99 -4.50
N THR A 74 -4.93 15.35 -5.56
CA THR A 74 -4.17 14.45 -6.44
C THR A 74 -2.82 15.04 -6.88
N ILE A 75 -2.24 15.93 -6.03
CA ILE A 75 -0.94 16.56 -6.28
C ILE A 75 0.18 15.54 -6.03
N GLY A 76 0.07 14.80 -4.92
CA GLY A 76 1.09 13.89 -4.43
C GLY A 76 2.21 14.57 -3.64
N GLY A 77 2.96 13.75 -2.88
CA GLY A 77 3.95 14.26 -1.92
C GLY A 77 3.30 15.03 -0.76
N THR A 78 4.10 15.51 0.17
CA THR A 78 3.56 16.22 1.35
C THR A 78 3.79 17.74 1.30
N LYS A 79 4.86 18.17 0.65
CA LYS A 79 5.34 19.56 0.69
C LYS A 79 4.26 20.60 0.28
N PHE A 80 3.49 20.31 -0.77
CA PHE A 80 2.44 21.20 -1.27
C PHE A 80 1.05 20.70 -0.93
N ALA A 81 0.83 19.39 -0.95
CA ALA A 81 -0.47 18.79 -0.69
C ALA A 81 -0.93 19.00 0.75
N TYR A 82 -0.08 18.73 1.73
CA TYR A 82 -0.44 18.83 3.14
C TYR A 82 -0.94 20.22 3.57
N PRO A 83 -0.24 21.35 3.28
CA PRO A 83 -0.74 22.68 3.62
C PRO A 83 -2.09 23.01 2.96
N TYR A 84 -2.31 22.54 1.72
CA TYR A 84 -3.56 22.79 1.01
C TYR A 84 -4.71 21.98 1.61
N VAL A 85 -4.49 20.70 1.89
CA VAL A 85 -5.48 19.82 2.52
C VAL A 85 -5.86 20.36 3.89
N ARG A 86 -4.88 20.74 4.70
CA ARG A 86 -5.12 21.32 6.01
C ARG A 86 -6.03 22.55 5.95
N ARG A 87 -5.73 23.52 5.06
CA ARG A 87 -6.56 24.72 4.84
C ARG A 87 -7.98 24.38 4.37
N CYS A 88 -8.12 23.37 3.51
CA CYS A 88 -9.46 22.92 3.09
C CYS A 88 -10.27 22.38 4.27
N LEU A 89 -9.67 21.52 5.09
CA LEU A 89 -10.34 20.97 6.28
C LEU A 89 -10.66 22.05 7.31
N GLU A 90 -9.73 22.97 7.60
CA GLU A 90 -9.93 24.12 8.50
C GLU A 90 -11.07 25.02 8.02
N SER A 91 -11.36 25.05 6.73
CA SER A 91 -12.48 25.80 6.15
C SER A 91 -13.81 25.02 6.14
N GLY A 92 -13.84 23.80 6.72
CA GLY A 92 -15.02 22.93 6.77
C GLY A 92 -15.34 22.20 5.45
N ARG A 93 -14.39 22.13 4.52
CA ARG A 93 -14.56 21.39 3.27
C ARG A 93 -14.03 19.97 3.41
N SER A 94 -14.85 19.00 3.01
CA SER A 94 -14.41 17.62 2.94
C SER A 94 -13.27 17.44 1.93
N VAL A 95 -12.30 16.57 2.24
CA VAL A 95 -11.17 16.26 1.35
C VAL A 95 -11.13 14.78 1.06
N CYS A 96 -10.98 14.44 -0.24
CA CYS A 96 -10.77 13.08 -0.73
C CYS A 96 -9.40 13.00 -1.41
N THR A 97 -8.52 12.09 -0.99
CA THR A 97 -7.14 12.06 -1.48
C THR A 97 -6.69 10.67 -1.92
N SER A 98 -5.79 10.62 -2.91
CA SER A 98 -5.04 9.42 -3.29
C SER A 98 -3.60 9.40 -2.74
N ASN A 99 -3.26 10.35 -1.88
CA ASN A 99 -1.90 10.61 -1.42
C ASN A 99 -1.51 9.76 -0.21
N LYS A 100 -1.02 8.56 -0.48
CA LYS A 100 -0.59 7.62 0.57
C LYS A 100 0.50 8.18 1.51
N GLU A 101 1.41 9.00 0.98
CA GLU A 101 2.50 9.59 1.78
C GLU A 101 1.94 10.55 2.84
N MET A 102 0.99 11.40 2.43
CA MET A 102 0.34 12.32 3.34
C MET A 102 -0.51 11.60 4.39
N VAL A 103 -1.28 10.59 3.99
CA VAL A 103 -2.13 9.82 4.91
C VAL A 103 -1.28 9.02 5.90
N ALA A 104 -0.22 8.36 5.43
CA ALA A 104 0.68 7.59 6.29
C ALA A 104 1.48 8.45 7.28
N THR A 105 1.74 9.73 6.94
CA THR A 105 2.52 10.63 7.80
C THR A 105 1.66 11.47 8.73
N TYR A 106 0.52 11.98 8.23
CA TYR A 106 -0.32 12.97 8.92
C TYR A 106 -1.77 12.51 9.13
N GLY A 107 -2.08 11.23 8.87
CA GLY A 107 -3.45 10.73 8.87
C GLY A 107 -4.20 11.00 10.18
N ALA A 108 -3.59 10.72 11.33
CA ALA A 108 -4.21 10.98 12.63
C ALA A 108 -4.56 12.46 12.84
N GLU A 109 -3.64 13.36 12.50
CA GLU A 109 -3.85 14.81 12.59
C GLU A 109 -4.98 15.26 11.66
N LEU A 110 -4.96 14.83 10.40
CA LEU A 110 -5.94 15.25 9.39
C LEU A 110 -7.34 14.70 9.68
N LEU A 111 -7.45 13.46 10.19
CA LEU A 111 -8.71 12.89 10.67
C LEU A 111 -9.28 13.68 11.84
N ALA A 112 -8.45 14.00 12.83
CA ALA A 112 -8.86 14.82 13.97
C ALA A 112 -9.29 16.22 13.54
N LEU A 113 -8.53 16.84 12.62
CA LEU A 113 -8.84 18.16 12.07
C LEU A 113 -10.17 18.15 11.31
N ALA A 114 -10.42 17.17 10.46
CA ALA A 114 -11.67 17.02 9.73
C ALA A 114 -12.86 16.88 10.69
N LYS A 115 -12.73 16.02 11.69
CA LYS A 115 -13.77 15.83 12.73
C LYS A 115 -14.05 17.14 13.49
N ALA A 116 -13.00 17.88 13.87
CA ALA A 116 -13.14 19.16 14.59
C ALA A 116 -13.84 20.25 13.76
N HIS A 117 -13.70 20.22 12.44
CA HIS A 117 -14.30 21.20 11.52
C HIS A 117 -15.59 20.69 10.83
N GLY A 118 -16.13 19.55 11.26
CA GLY A 118 -17.42 19.04 10.77
C GLY A 118 -17.41 18.59 9.31
N CYS A 119 -16.28 18.15 8.79
CA CYS A 119 -16.10 17.69 7.42
C CYS A 119 -15.43 16.30 7.36
N ALA A 120 -15.37 15.69 6.18
CA ALA A 120 -14.77 14.39 5.97
C ALA A 120 -13.32 14.50 5.44
N PHE A 121 -12.44 13.57 5.86
CA PHE A 121 -11.15 13.29 5.24
C PHE A 121 -11.12 11.82 4.82
N LEU A 122 -11.16 11.57 3.52
CA LEU A 122 -11.29 10.24 2.93
C LEU A 122 -10.11 9.93 2.01
N PHE A 123 -9.72 8.66 1.96
CA PHE A 123 -8.47 8.27 1.31
C PHE A 123 -8.48 6.83 0.76
N GLU A 124 -9.64 6.32 0.29
CA GLU A 124 -9.75 4.98 -0.32
C GLU A 124 -8.68 4.76 -1.39
N ALA A 125 -8.46 5.77 -2.24
CA ALA A 125 -7.49 5.70 -3.33
C ALA A 125 -6.01 5.70 -2.90
N SER A 126 -5.70 5.90 -1.61
CA SER A 126 -4.34 5.89 -1.09
C SER A 126 -3.75 4.48 -0.97
N VAL A 127 -4.59 3.45 -0.83
CA VAL A 127 -4.20 2.04 -0.80
C VAL A 127 -4.99 1.27 -1.85
N GLY A 128 -4.32 0.36 -2.57
CA GLY A 128 -4.99 -0.53 -3.52
C GLY A 128 -5.46 0.14 -4.82
N GLY A 129 -5.37 1.46 -4.96
CA GLY A 129 -5.79 2.19 -6.16
C GLY A 129 -7.27 1.94 -6.50
N GLY A 130 -7.54 1.00 -7.42
CA GLY A 130 -8.90 0.59 -7.78
C GLY A 130 -9.40 -0.64 -7.03
N THR A 131 -8.61 -1.21 -6.13
CA THR A 131 -9.00 -2.32 -5.25
C THR A 131 -9.58 -1.73 -3.96
N PRO A 132 -10.88 -1.86 -3.70
CA PRO A 132 -11.49 -1.28 -2.50
C PRO A 132 -10.98 -2.03 -1.25
N ILE A 133 -10.54 -1.28 -0.24
CA ILE A 133 -10.03 -1.84 1.02
C ILE A 133 -10.36 -1.00 2.25
N ILE A 134 -10.18 0.34 2.20
CA ILE A 134 -10.42 1.20 3.37
C ILE A 134 -11.90 1.16 3.77
N THR A 135 -12.79 1.46 2.84
CA THR A 135 -14.25 1.42 3.05
C THR A 135 -14.73 0.03 3.47
N PRO A 136 -14.36 -1.08 2.82
CA PRO A 136 -14.68 -2.41 3.31
C PRO A 136 -14.23 -2.68 4.74
N MET A 137 -13.04 -2.27 5.14
CA MET A 137 -12.54 -2.50 6.49
C MET A 137 -13.39 -1.78 7.54
N HIS A 138 -13.68 -0.49 7.39
CA HIS A 138 -14.39 0.28 8.40
C HIS A 138 -15.92 0.16 8.34
N GLN A 139 -16.49 -0.28 7.21
CA GLN A 139 -17.94 -0.45 7.05
C GLN A 139 -18.36 -1.93 7.03
N CYS A 140 -17.85 -2.70 6.06
CA CYS A 140 -18.32 -4.07 5.87
C CYS A 140 -17.77 -5.04 6.92
N MET A 141 -16.59 -4.76 7.45
CA MET A 141 -15.93 -5.56 8.48
C MET A 141 -16.02 -4.94 9.90
N ALA A 142 -16.83 -3.90 10.08
CA ALA A 142 -16.94 -3.15 11.34
C ALA A 142 -17.31 -3.99 12.58
N ALA A 143 -17.92 -5.17 12.38
CA ALA A 143 -18.25 -6.10 13.47
C ALA A 143 -17.13 -7.09 13.80
N ASN A 144 -15.95 -6.98 13.16
CA ASN A 144 -14.83 -7.89 13.33
C ASN A 144 -13.65 -7.19 14.00
N HIS A 145 -12.93 -7.95 14.83
CA HIS A 145 -11.57 -7.62 15.20
C HIS A 145 -10.62 -8.11 14.10
N ILE A 146 -9.84 -7.19 13.53
CA ILE A 146 -8.90 -7.49 12.46
C ILE A 146 -7.54 -7.77 13.07
N SER A 147 -7.14 -9.04 13.09
CA SER A 147 -5.87 -9.47 13.70
C SER A 147 -4.71 -9.58 12.72
N ARG A 148 -4.99 -9.72 11.41
CA ARG A 148 -3.95 -9.91 10.37
C ARG A 148 -4.34 -9.27 9.05
N ILE A 149 -3.37 -8.63 8.42
CA ILE A 149 -3.47 -8.12 7.04
C ILE A 149 -2.22 -8.57 6.30
N GLU A 150 -2.37 -9.14 5.11
CA GLU A 150 -1.29 -9.55 4.23
C GLU A 150 -1.62 -9.13 2.81
N GLY A 151 -0.70 -8.45 2.14
CA GLY A 151 -1.04 -7.93 0.83
C GLY A 151 0.11 -7.82 -0.16
N ILE A 152 -0.23 -8.08 -1.41
CA ILE A 152 0.54 -7.66 -2.58
C ILE A 152 -0.03 -6.30 -2.98
N VAL A 153 0.62 -5.23 -2.51
CA VAL A 153 0.11 -3.86 -2.63
C VAL A 153 0.93 -2.97 -3.57
N ASN A 154 1.95 -3.55 -4.23
CA ASN A 154 2.76 -2.87 -5.24
C ASN A 154 2.76 -3.66 -6.55
N GLY A 155 2.11 -3.12 -7.58
CA GLY A 155 1.96 -3.77 -8.88
C GLY A 155 3.26 -3.87 -9.66
N THR A 156 4.21 -2.93 -9.50
CA THR A 156 5.51 -2.93 -10.18
C THR A 156 6.35 -4.14 -9.75
N THR A 157 6.52 -4.32 -8.45
CA THR A 157 7.30 -5.46 -7.91
C THR A 157 6.62 -6.78 -8.18
N ASN A 158 5.29 -6.84 -8.10
CA ASN A 158 4.56 -8.07 -8.43
C ASN A 158 4.72 -8.45 -9.92
N PHE A 159 4.68 -7.46 -10.83
CA PHE A 159 4.98 -7.67 -12.24
C PHE A 159 6.40 -8.21 -12.45
N MET A 160 7.40 -7.60 -11.80
CA MET A 160 8.78 -8.04 -11.89
C MET A 160 8.96 -9.49 -11.41
N LEU A 161 8.39 -9.83 -10.25
CA LEU A 161 8.43 -11.20 -9.70
C LEU A 161 7.70 -12.20 -10.59
N THR A 162 6.58 -11.79 -11.22
CA THR A 162 5.88 -12.61 -12.22
C THR A 162 6.79 -12.91 -13.43
N LYS A 163 7.54 -11.93 -13.92
CA LYS A 163 8.49 -12.09 -15.02
C LYS A 163 9.70 -12.93 -14.63
N MET A 164 10.22 -12.76 -13.43
CA MET A 164 11.29 -13.60 -12.90
C MET A 164 10.86 -15.07 -12.81
N LYS A 165 9.62 -15.33 -12.38
CA LYS A 165 9.06 -16.69 -12.30
C LYS A 165 8.78 -17.27 -13.70
N ARG A 166 7.97 -16.61 -14.51
CA ARG A 166 7.45 -17.17 -15.78
C ARG A 166 8.49 -17.19 -16.90
N ASP A 167 9.30 -16.13 -16.99
CA ASP A 167 10.20 -15.91 -18.11
C ASP A 167 11.68 -16.16 -17.72
N GLY A 168 11.95 -16.51 -16.45
CA GLY A 168 13.29 -16.77 -15.92
C GLY A 168 14.19 -15.52 -15.89
N MET A 169 13.61 -14.33 -15.96
CA MET A 169 14.34 -13.07 -16.01
C MET A 169 15.13 -12.83 -14.74
N ARG A 170 16.26 -12.16 -14.87
CA ARG A 170 16.98 -11.58 -13.73
C ARG A 170 16.29 -10.30 -13.28
N PHE A 171 16.58 -9.86 -12.06
CA PHE A 171 16.00 -8.63 -11.48
C PHE A 171 16.20 -7.41 -12.41
N ASP A 172 17.41 -7.19 -12.92
CA ASP A 172 17.75 -6.07 -13.78
C ASP A 172 16.99 -6.09 -15.13
N GLU A 173 16.77 -7.26 -15.70
CA GLU A 173 15.98 -7.44 -16.93
C GLU A 173 14.50 -7.16 -16.69
N ALA A 174 13.94 -7.68 -15.59
CA ALA A 174 12.55 -7.45 -15.21
C ALA A 174 12.29 -5.97 -14.88
N LEU A 175 13.23 -5.29 -14.18
CA LEU A 175 13.15 -3.87 -13.90
C LEU A 175 13.17 -3.04 -15.18
N LYS A 176 14.09 -3.33 -16.10
CA LYS A 176 14.16 -2.63 -17.39
C LYS A 176 12.88 -2.78 -18.20
N LEU A 177 12.29 -3.98 -18.20
CA LEU A 177 11.00 -4.22 -18.86
C LEU A 177 9.87 -3.43 -18.19
N ALA A 178 9.81 -3.41 -16.85
CA ALA A 178 8.82 -2.62 -16.10
C ALA A 178 8.94 -1.12 -16.42
N GLN A 179 10.17 -0.58 -16.53
CA GLN A 179 10.42 0.81 -16.93
C GLN A 179 9.97 1.10 -18.37
N GLN A 180 10.24 0.20 -19.31
CA GLN A 180 9.81 0.34 -20.71
C GLN A 180 8.30 0.35 -20.86
N LEU A 181 7.59 -0.41 -20.02
CA LEU A 181 6.12 -0.46 -20.00
C LEU A 181 5.48 0.68 -19.17
N GLY A 182 6.28 1.51 -18.51
CA GLY A 182 5.81 2.63 -17.70
C GLY A 182 5.27 2.21 -16.33
N TYR A 183 5.60 1.02 -15.85
CA TYR A 183 5.22 0.55 -14.51
C TYR A 183 6.19 1.01 -13.43
N ALA A 184 7.48 1.17 -13.75
CA ALA A 184 8.50 1.67 -12.83
C ALA A 184 9.07 3.00 -13.34
N GLU A 185 9.45 3.89 -12.40
CA GLU A 185 10.16 5.11 -12.75
C GLU A 185 11.56 4.80 -13.29
N THR A 186 11.97 5.54 -14.33
CA THR A 186 13.28 5.35 -14.97
C THR A 186 14.42 5.95 -14.16
N LYS A 187 14.14 7.00 -13.38
CA LYS A 187 15.17 7.76 -12.66
C LYS A 187 15.46 7.20 -11.28
N ASP A 188 14.42 6.87 -10.52
CA ASP A 188 14.54 6.25 -9.19
C ASP A 188 13.38 5.27 -8.94
N PRO A 189 13.58 3.98 -9.19
CA PRO A 189 12.57 2.95 -8.91
C PRO A 189 12.51 2.54 -7.43
N GLY A 190 13.27 3.20 -6.55
CA GLY A 190 13.46 2.78 -5.17
C GLY A 190 12.17 2.72 -4.35
N ASP A 191 11.20 3.60 -4.61
CA ASP A 191 9.91 3.56 -3.91
C ASP A 191 9.21 2.21 -4.09
N ASP A 192 9.29 1.62 -5.30
CA ASP A 192 8.73 0.31 -5.59
C ASP A 192 9.65 -0.81 -5.09
N VAL A 193 10.88 -0.89 -5.65
CA VAL A 193 11.73 -2.07 -5.50
C VAL A 193 12.36 -2.23 -4.12
N ASP A 194 12.42 -1.17 -3.30
CA ASP A 194 12.87 -1.20 -1.90
C ASP A 194 11.72 -1.37 -0.90
N GLY A 195 10.46 -1.42 -1.39
CA GLY A 195 9.27 -1.67 -0.58
C GLY A 195 8.69 -0.45 0.15
N ARG A 196 9.19 0.77 -0.12
CA ARG A 196 8.75 2.01 0.56
C ARG A 196 7.28 2.36 0.26
N ASP A 197 6.82 2.15 -0.97
CA ASP A 197 5.42 2.30 -1.36
C ASP A 197 4.51 1.35 -0.57
N ALA A 198 4.90 0.07 -0.50
CA ALA A 198 4.15 -0.95 0.24
C ALA A 198 4.16 -0.69 1.76
N CYS A 199 5.27 -0.14 2.29
CA CYS A 199 5.42 0.25 3.69
C CYS A 199 4.39 1.33 4.09
N ARG A 200 4.25 2.41 3.29
CA ARG A 200 3.23 3.44 3.56
C ARG A 200 1.81 2.86 3.56
N LYS A 201 1.53 1.95 2.64
CA LYS A 201 0.20 1.34 2.51
C LYS A 201 -0.15 0.42 3.69
N ILE A 202 0.79 -0.42 4.13
CA ILE A 202 0.53 -1.29 5.29
C ILE A 202 0.44 -0.49 6.59
N ALA A 203 1.19 0.60 6.71
CA ALA A 203 1.07 1.52 7.84
C ALA A 203 -0.35 2.12 7.94
N ILE A 204 -0.94 2.53 6.80
CA ILE A 204 -2.33 3.01 6.74
C ILE A 204 -3.32 1.90 7.15
N LEU A 205 -3.20 0.71 6.56
CA LEU A 205 -4.11 -0.41 6.84
C LEU A 205 -3.99 -0.88 8.29
N GLY A 206 -2.77 -0.99 8.82
CA GLY A 206 -2.52 -1.34 10.22
C GLY A 206 -3.09 -0.28 11.18
N SER A 207 -2.92 1.02 10.85
CA SER A 207 -3.51 2.10 11.66
C SER A 207 -5.03 1.99 11.73
N LEU A 208 -5.68 1.66 10.62
CA LEU A 208 -7.12 1.45 10.58
C LEU A 208 -7.54 0.20 11.38
N ALA A 209 -6.75 -0.86 11.33
CA ALA A 209 -7.05 -2.12 12.03
C ALA A 209 -6.92 -1.98 13.55
N CYS A 210 -5.83 -1.37 14.05
CA CYS A 210 -5.58 -1.25 15.49
C CYS A 210 -6.16 0.02 16.14
N GLY A 211 -6.65 0.99 15.33
CA GLY A 211 -7.17 2.26 15.85
C GLY A 211 -6.11 3.25 16.35
N HIS A 212 -4.83 2.99 16.10
CA HIS A 212 -3.69 3.85 16.45
C HIS A 212 -2.78 4.11 15.27
N HIS A 213 -2.18 5.30 15.18
CA HIS A 213 -1.34 5.67 14.06
C HIS A 213 -0.03 4.86 14.02
N ILE A 214 0.15 4.06 12.98
CA ILE A 214 1.42 3.39 12.69
C ILE A 214 2.20 4.25 11.71
N TYR A 215 3.37 4.74 12.13
CA TYR A 215 4.25 5.54 11.28
C TYR A 215 5.06 4.63 10.34
N PRO A 216 5.23 4.98 9.05
CA PRO A 216 6.03 4.18 8.13
C PRO A 216 7.46 3.92 8.61
N ASP A 217 8.06 4.88 9.31
CA ASP A 217 9.42 4.76 9.87
C ASP A 217 9.54 3.62 10.91
N ASN A 218 8.44 3.17 11.48
CA ASN A 218 8.39 2.07 12.44
C ASN A 218 8.13 0.71 11.78
N VAL A 219 7.91 0.67 10.46
CA VAL A 219 7.64 -0.54 9.69
C VAL A 219 8.89 -0.95 8.93
N PRO A 220 9.59 -2.01 9.32
CA PRO A 220 10.73 -2.52 8.57
C PRO A 220 10.34 -2.85 7.14
N ALA A 221 11.12 -2.35 6.18
CA ALA A 221 10.89 -2.62 4.77
C ALA A 221 12.15 -3.15 4.11
N ARG A 222 12.03 -4.31 3.46
CA ARG A 222 13.05 -4.89 2.60
C ARG A 222 12.45 -5.19 1.23
N GLY A 223 13.10 -4.71 0.19
CA GLY A 223 12.66 -4.87 -1.19
C GLY A 223 13.16 -6.16 -1.85
N ILE A 224 13.10 -6.17 -3.18
CA ILE A 224 13.33 -7.35 -4.01
C ILE A 224 14.69 -7.33 -4.75
N ARG A 225 15.57 -6.35 -4.50
CA ARG A 225 16.82 -6.16 -5.28
C ARG A 225 17.77 -7.35 -5.20
N GLU A 226 17.79 -8.05 -4.08
CA GLU A 226 18.72 -9.15 -3.81
C GLU A 226 18.24 -10.49 -4.38
N LEU A 227 17.00 -10.55 -4.89
CA LEU A 227 16.42 -11.75 -5.44
C LEU A 227 17.09 -12.16 -6.75
N THR A 228 17.34 -13.45 -6.88
CA THR A 228 17.93 -14.05 -8.07
C THR A 228 17.04 -15.14 -8.66
N PRO A 229 17.27 -15.58 -9.91
CA PRO A 229 16.56 -16.72 -10.46
C PRO A 229 16.75 -18.03 -9.67
N LEU A 230 17.84 -18.15 -8.91
CA LEU A 230 18.05 -19.29 -8.02
C LEU A 230 17.03 -19.34 -6.90
N ASP A 231 16.72 -18.19 -6.29
CA ASP A 231 15.71 -18.09 -5.23
C ASP A 231 14.31 -18.48 -5.75
N VAL A 232 13.97 -18.01 -6.94
CA VAL A 232 12.68 -18.31 -7.59
C VAL A 232 12.55 -19.81 -7.87
N ARG A 233 13.55 -20.44 -8.49
CA ARG A 233 13.54 -21.87 -8.78
C ARG A 233 13.57 -22.76 -7.52
N ALA A 234 14.24 -22.29 -6.47
CA ALA A 234 14.24 -23.01 -5.18
C ALA A 234 12.88 -22.88 -4.47
N ALA A 235 12.17 -21.76 -4.61
CA ALA A 235 10.80 -21.61 -4.13
C ALA A 235 9.84 -22.56 -4.87
N GLU A 236 9.92 -22.62 -6.21
CA GLU A 236 9.09 -23.51 -7.04
C GLU A 236 9.30 -24.99 -6.69
N SER A 237 10.53 -25.42 -6.38
CA SER A 237 10.79 -26.81 -5.95
C SER A 237 10.18 -27.17 -4.58
N ARG A 238 9.56 -26.21 -3.91
CA ARG A 238 8.88 -26.33 -2.62
C ARG A 238 7.40 -25.97 -2.71
N ASP A 239 6.81 -25.97 -3.90
CA ASP A 239 5.43 -25.56 -4.16
C ASP A 239 5.11 -24.17 -3.59
N CYS A 240 6.06 -23.23 -3.75
CA CYS A 240 5.95 -21.85 -3.30
C CYS A 240 6.27 -20.88 -4.43
N VAL A 241 5.76 -19.67 -4.30
CA VAL A 241 6.11 -18.52 -5.14
C VAL A 241 6.72 -17.40 -4.30
N VAL A 242 7.60 -16.61 -4.89
CA VAL A 242 8.15 -15.42 -4.21
C VAL A 242 7.22 -14.24 -4.47
N LYS A 243 6.76 -13.57 -3.41
CA LYS A 243 5.97 -12.34 -3.47
C LYS A 243 6.57 -11.29 -2.52
N LEU A 244 6.43 -10.00 -2.85
CA LEU A 244 6.68 -8.92 -1.89
C LEU A 244 5.40 -8.74 -1.07
N ILE A 245 5.44 -9.12 0.19
CA ILE A 245 4.30 -9.08 1.10
C ILE A 245 4.45 -7.88 2.05
N ALA A 246 3.45 -7.03 2.07
CA ALA A 246 3.21 -6.07 3.12
C ALA A 246 2.28 -6.73 4.15
N TRP A 247 2.67 -6.76 5.41
CA TRP A 247 1.93 -7.49 6.43
C TRP A 247 1.81 -6.68 7.72
N TYR A 248 0.68 -6.90 8.41
CA TYR A 248 0.37 -6.42 9.75
C TYR A 248 -0.18 -7.59 10.58
N ARG A 249 0.18 -7.66 11.85
CA ARG A 249 -0.31 -8.66 12.77
C ARG A 249 -0.45 -8.08 14.18
N GLU A 250 -1.52 -8.44 14.84
CA GLU A 250 -1.73 -8.27 16.26
C GLU A 250 -1.56 -9.62 16.96
N GLU A 251 -0.70 -9.67 17.96
CA GLU A 251 -0.44 -10.86 18.77
C GLU A 251 -1.48 -11.00 19.88
N ALA A 252 -1.58 -12.19 20.46
CA ALA A 252 -2.55 -12.48 21.51
C ALA A 252 -2.39 -11.62 22.78
N ASP A 253 -1.22 -11.04 23.00
CA ASP A 253 -0.94 -10.12 24.12
C ASP A 253 -1.26 -8.65 23.78
N GLY A 254 -1.79 -8.39 22.58
CA GLY A 254 -2.10 -7.05 22.07
C GLY A 254 -0.91 -6.30 21.48
N SER A 255 0.27 -6.93 21.41
CA SER A 255 1.42 -6.33 20.72
C SER A 255 1.23 -6.37 19.21
N LEU A 256 1.76 -5.35 18.52
CA LEU A 256 1.63 -5.17 17.09
C LEU A 256 2.96 -5.42 16.40
N ALA A 257 2.90 -6.07 15.24
CA ALA A 257 4.03 -6.19 14.34
C ALA A 257 3.59 -5.90 12.90
N ALA A 258 4.46 -5.26 12.13
CA ALA A 258 4.23 -5.02 10.70
C ALA A 258 5.55 -5.02 9.94
N GLY A 259 5.48 -5.27 8.64
CA GLY A 259 6.67 -5.26 7.80
C GLY A 259 6.36 -5.35 6.32
N VAL A 260 7.39 -5.14 5.52
CA VAL A 260 7.38 -5.37 4.08
C VAL A 260 8.62 -6.16 3.72
N GLU A 261 8.44 -7.34 3.16
CA GLU A 261 9.58 -8.17 2.76
C GLU A 261 9.19 -9.19 1.68
N PRO A 262 10.14 -9.64 0.86
CA PRO A 262 9.92 -10.78 0.01
C PRO A 262 9.70 -12.04 0.87
N MET A 263 8.64 -12.77 0.56
CA MET A 263 8.28 -14.01 1.25
C MET A 263 8.04 -15.15 0.26
N LEU A 264 8.21 -16.38 0.74
CA LEU A 264 7.70 -17.55 0.05
C LEU A 264 6.22 -17.70 0.39
N VAL A 265 5.39 -17.68 -0.63
CA VAL A 265 3.93 -17.87 -0.51
C VAL A 265 3.59 -19.27 -1.03
N PRO A 266 3.05 -20.18 -0.20
CA PRO A 266 2.63 -21.50 -0.65
C PRO A 266 1.60 -21.42 -1.78
N GLU A 267 1.64 -22.32 -2.78
CA GLU A 267 0.77 -22.25 -3.96
C GLU A 267 -0.72 -22.37 -3.64
N HIS A 268 -1.08 -23.00 -2.52
CA HIS A 268 -2.46 -23.07 -2.05
C HIS A 268 -2.97 -21.79 -1.38
N ASN A 269 -2.08 -20.85 -1.04
CA ASN A 269 -2.47 -19.55 -0.49
C ASN A 269 -3.07 -18.65 -1.58
N GLN A 270 -4.12 -17.92 -1.24
CA GLN A 270 -4.87 -17.06 -2.18
C GLN A 270 -4.00 -15.98 -2.84
N LEU A 271 -2.93 -15.54 -2.17
CA LEU A 271 -2.00 -14.54 -2.69
C LEU A 271 -1.03 -15.10 -3.74
N ALA A 272 -0.81 -16.43 -3.78
CA ALA A 272 0.15 -17.05 -4.68
C ALA A 272 -0.17 -16.82 -6.17
N GLY A 273 -1.45 -16.88 -6.52
CA GLY A 273 -1.96 -16.72 -7.90
C GLY A 273 -2.08 -15.26 -8.38
N VAL A 274 -1.71 -14.28 -7.56
CA VAL A 274 -1.81 -12.85 -7.93
C VAL A 274 -0.60 -12.46 -8.77
N ASP A 275 -0.80 -12.27 -10.07
CA ASP A 275 0.27 -12.03 -11.03
C ASP A 275 0.19 -10.66 -11.70
N ASP A 276 1.24 -10.31 -12.44
CA ASP A 276 1.38 -9.07 -13.21
C ASP A 276 1.21 -7.83 -12.31
N VAL A 277 0.47 -6.82 -12.77
CA VAL A 277 0.26 -5.54 -12.07
C VAL A 277 -0.90 -5.56 -11.06
N PHE A 278 -1.48 -6.73 -10.81
CA PHE A 278 -2.61 -6.85 -9.89
C PHE A 278 -2.17 -6.81 -8.43
N ASN A 279 -3.04 -6.28 -7.60
CA ASN A 279 -2.93 -6.29 -6.15
C ASN A 279 -3.95 -7.26 -5.54
N ALA A 280 -3.61 -7.80 -4.38
CA ALA A 280 -4.55 -8.49 -3.52
C ALA A 280 -4.20 -8.23 -2.05
N ILE A 281 -5.22 -8.06 -1.23
CA ILE A 281 -5.08 -7.82 0.21
C ILE A 281 -5.97 -8.82 0.92
N LEU A 282 -5.36 -9.69 1.70
CA LEU A 282 -6.04 -10.63 2.60
C LEU A 282 -6.17 -9.95 3.95
N VAL A 283 -7.39 -9.94 4.48
CA VAL A 283 -7.71 -9.42 5.82
C VAL A 283 -8.35 -10.53 6.62
N LYS A 284 -7.85 -10.80 7.81
CA LYS A 284 -8.39 -11.79 8.74
C LYS A 284 -9.19 -11.12 9.84
N GLY A 285 -10.50 -11.39 9.83
CA GLY A 285 -11.43 -11.01 10.89
C GLY A 285 -11.75 -12.22 11.79
N ASP A 286 -11.97 -11.95 13.07
CA ASP A 286 -12.26 -13.00 14.04
C ASP A 286 -13.58 -13.76 13.80
N MET A 287 -14.61 -13.05 13.25
CA MET A 287 -15.92 -13.65 12.97
C MET A 287 -16.07 -14.03 11.49
N LEU A 288 -15.46 -13.28 10.58
CA LEU A 288 -15.61 -13.47 9.15
C LEU A 288 -14.60 -14.46 8.56
N GLY A 289 -13.46 -14.65 9.23
CA GLY A 289 -12.32 -15.40 8.72
C GLY A 289 -11.53 -14.59 7.69
N ASP A 290 -10.94 -15.28 6.73
CA ASP A 290 -10.10 -14.69 5.70
C ASP A 290 -10.94 -14.14 4.54
N VAL A 291 -10.73 -12.87 4.21
CA VAL A 291 -11.33 -12.19 3.04
C VAL A 291 -10.24 -11.63 2.17
N VAL A 292 -10.36 -11.81 0.85
CA VAL A 292 -9.38 -11.28 -0.11
C VAL A 292 -10.03 -10.24 -1.01
N PHE A 293 -9.41 -9.07 -1.06
CA PHE A 293 -9.75 -7.98 -2.00
C PHE A 293 -8.74 -8.00 -3.15
N TYR A 294 -9.22 -8.21 -4.36
CA TYR A 294 -8.39 -8.35 -5.55
C TYR A 294 -8.77 -7.35 -6.63
N GLY A 295 -7.79 -6.72 -7.26
CA GLY A 295 -8.05 -5.75 -8.34
C GLY A 295 -6.80 -5.08 -8.89
N LYS A 296 -7.01 -3.99 -9.64
CA LYS A 296 -5.91 -3.17 -10.16
C LYS A 296 -5.38 -2.24 -9.06
N GLY A 297 -4.11 -2.38 -8.73
CA GLY A 297 -3.43 -1.59 -7.69
C GLY A 297 -3.16 -0.13 -8.06
N ALA A 298 -3.24 0.22 -9.34
CA ALA A 298 -3.00 1.56 -9.86
C ALA A 298 -3.69 1.77 -11.21
N GLY A 299 -3.66 3.01 -11.71
CA GLY A 299 -4.14 3.39 -13.03
C GLY A 299 -5.07 4.60 -12.98
N LYS A 300 -5.13 5.36 -14.07
CA LYS A 300 -5.90 6.61 -14.19
C LYS A 300 -7.35 6.44 -13.70
N LEU A 301 -8.11 5.58 -14.35
CA LEU A 301 -9.54 5.40 -14.07
C LEU A 301 -9.82 4.57 -12.82
N PRO A 302 -9.08 3.47 -12.53
CA PRO A 302 -9.27 2.73 -11.28
C PRO A 302 -9.09 3.62 -10.04
N THR A 303 -7.98 4.38 -9.96
CA THR A 303 -7.71 5.28 -8.83
C THR A 303 -8.73 6.44 -8.78
N ALA A 304 -9.06 7.05 -9.92
CA ALA A 304 -10.07 8.09 -9.99
C ALA A 304 -11.46 7.60 -9.56
N SER A 305 -11.79 6.33 -9.84
CA SER A 305 -13.06 5.73 -9.41
C SER A 305 -13.16 5.65 -7.89
N ALA A 306 -12.07 5.25 -7.21
CA ALA A 306 -12.02 5.21 -5.76
C ALA A 306 -12.15 6.62 -5.15
N VAL A 307 -11.44 7.61 -5.71
CA VAL A 307 -11.57 9.01 -5.27
C VAL A 307 -13.00 9.54 -5.44
N VAL A 308 -13.68 9.22 -6.55
CA VAL A 308 -15.07 9.67 -6.78
C VAL A 308 -16.05 8.95 -5.86
N ALA A 309 -15.77 7.70 -5.46
CA ALA A 309 -16.54 7.02 -4.42
C ALA A 309 -16.44 7.77 -3.09
N ASP A 310 -15.21 8.14 -2.67
CA ASP A 310 -15.00 8.98 -1.49
C ASP A 310 -15.75 10.32 -1.58
N VAL A 311 -15.76 10.97 -2.75
CA VAL A 311 -16.53 12.21 -2.95
C VAL A 311 -18.02 11.99 -2.69
N ILE A 312 -18.58 10.88 -3.17
CA ILE A 312 -20.00 10.54 -2.94
C ILE A 312 -20.27 10.39 -1.45
N ASP A 313 -19.40 9.66 -0.73
CA ASP A 313 -19.57 9.40 0.69
C ASP A 313 -19.37 10.69 1.51
N ALA A 314 -18.36 11.51 1.17
CA ALA A 314 -18.15 12.82 1.79
C ALA A 314 -19.36 13.76 1.66
N LEU A 315 -20.03 13.76 0.50
CA LEU A 315 -21.21 14.59 0.25
C LEU A 315 -22.44 14.09 0.99
N LYS A 316 -22.56 12.79 1.25
CA LYS A 316 -23.69 12.17 1.96
C LYS A 316 -23.53 12.19 3.48
N GLU A 317 -22.38 11.77 3.95
CA GLU A 317 -22.15 11.47 5.37
C GLU A 317 -21.43 12.61 6.10
N GLY A 318 -20.62 13.40 5.35
CA GLY A 318 -19.84 14.47 5.96
C GLY A 318 -18.97 13.95 7.11
N ALA A 319 -18.93 14.66 8.23
CA ALA A 319 -18.13 14.28 9.40
C ALA A 319 -18.59 12.98 10.09
N ALA A 320 -19.83 12.53 9.88
CA ALA A 320 -20.34 11.31 10.54
C ALA A 320 -19.56 10.05 10.14
N ILE A 321 -18.90 10.06 8.97
CA ILE A 321 -18.04 8.94 8.55
C ILE A 321 -16.90 8.67 9.53
N HIS A 322 -16.45 9.68 10.29
CA HIS A 322 -15.38 9.55 11.29
C HIS A 322 -15.81 8.85 12.59
N ASP A 323 -17.06 8.41 12.69
CA ASP A 323 -17.45 7.51 13.77
C ASP A 323 -16.96 6.08 13.52
N SER A 324 -16.68 5.72 12.27
CA SER A 324 -16.11 4.42 11.87
C SER A 324 -14.71 4.52 11.23
N LEU A 325 -14.44 5.59 10.49
CA LEU A 325 -13.13 5.83 9.86
C LEU A 325 -12.32 6.80 10.72
N PHE A 326 -11.59 6.25 11.68
CA PHE A 326 -10.77 7.03 12.60
C PHE A 326 -9.67 6.20 13.22
N TRP A 327 -8.51 6.81 13.52
CA TRP A 327 -7.51 6.29 14.43
C TRP A 327 -6.89 7.41 15.26
N GLN A 328 -6.44 7.07 16.45
CA GLN A 328 -5.81 8.01 17.39
C GLN A 328 -4.36 8.28 17.00
N PRO A 329 -3.82 9.48 17.29
CA PRO A 329 -2.39 9.65 17.35
C PRO A 329 -1.77 8.64 18.31
N ALA A 330 -0.63 8.06 17.93
CA ALA A 330 0.16 7.23 18.82
C ALA A 330 1.50 7.93 19.10
N GLU A 331 2.03 7.78 20.30
CA GLU A 331 3.42 8.09 20.56
C GLU A 331 4.29 7.08 19.79
N LYS A 332 5.43 7.54 19.28
CA LYS A 332 6.32 6.68 18.49
C LYS A 332 6.69 5.44 19.29
N LEU A 333 6.40 4.25 18.76
CA LEU A 333 6.94 2.95 19.15
C LEU A 333 6.28 2.21 20.34
N ASP A 334 5.32 2.75 21.05
CA ASP A 334 4.83 2.10 22.28
C ASP A 334 4.14 0.74 22.07
N HIS A 335 3.79 0.39 20.80
CA HIS A 335 3.05 -0.85 20.53
C HIS A 335 3.66 -1.74 19.43
N MET A 336 4.67 -1.26 18.69
CA MET A 336 5.31 -2.04 17.63
C MET A 336 6.48 -2.84 18.20
N LEU A 337 6.36 -4.16 18.22
CA LEU A 337 7.43 -5.05 18.64
C LEU A 337 8.15 -5.67 17.42
N PRO A 338 9.43 -6.04 17.58
CA PRO A 338 10.09 -6.87 16.61
C PRO A 338 9.32 -8.18 16.42
N ASP A 339 9.22 -8.64 15.19
CA ASP A 339 8.63 -9.94 14.90
C ASP A 339 9.52 -11.05 15.48
N ASN A 340 9.00 -11.74 16.49
CA ASN A 340 9.69 -12.83 17.20
C ASN A 340 9.09 -14.22 16.91
N ALA A 341 8.14 -14.32 15.97
CA ALA A 341 7.55 -15.59 15.62
C ALA A 341 8.57 -16.52 14.95
N ALA A 342 8.34 -17.82 15.07
CA ALA A 342 9.13 -18.83 14.38
C ALA A 342 8.53 -19.12 13.00
N TYR A 343 9.38 -19.22 12.00
CA TYR A 343 9.02 -19.43 10.61
C TYR A 343 9.80 -20.57 9.96
N THR A 344 9.32 -21.06 8.84
CA THR A 344 10.13 -21.76 7.87
C THR A 344 10.86 -20.72 7.01
N TRP A 345 12.17 -20.89 6.85
CA TRP A 345 13.04 -19.96 6.15
C TRP A 345 13.60 -20.52 4.86
N HIS A 346 13.82 -19.63 3.93
CA HIS A 346 14.61 -19.82 2.72
C HIS A 346 15.88 -18.98 2.88
N LEU A 347 17.02 -19.65 2.90
CA LEU A 347 18.32 -19.06 3.20
C LEU A 347 19.28 -19.29 2.05
N ARG A 348 19.65 -18.26 1.30
CA ARG A 348 20.68 -18.38 0.26
C ARG A 348 22.04 -18.06 0.84
N VAL A 349 22.93 -19.05 0.77
CA VAL A 349 24.27 -19.01 1.37
C VAL A 349 25.32 -19.24 0.30
N ARG A 350 26.40 -18.46 0.33
CA ARG A 350 27.62 -18.70 -0.41
C ARG A 350 28.60 -19.42 0.48
N GLY A 351 29.17 -20.53 -0.03
CA GLY A 351 30.04 -21.44 0.72
C GLY A 351 29.30 -22.69 1.21
N ALA A 352 30.04 -23.65 1.76
CA ALA A 352 29.49 -24.92 2.22
C ALA A 352 28.94 -24.79 3.66
N ALA A 353 27.63 -24.86 3.83
CA ALA A 353 26.95 -24.72 5.11
C ALA A 353 26.53 -26.08 5.67
N TYR A 354 27.34 -26.67 6.56
CA TYR A 354 27.01 -27.89 7.29
C TYR A 354 27.57 -27.86 8.74
N GLY A 355 26.91 -28.61 9.62
CA GLY A 355 27.28 -28.70 11.02
C GLY A 355 27.02 -27.44 11.84
N PHE A 356 26.03 -26.67 11.47
CA PHE A 356 25.52 -25.51 12.24
C PHE A 356 24.55 -25.92 13.33
N ARG A 357 24.36 -25.07 14.33
CA ARG A 357 23.42 -25.33 15.43
C ARG A 357 21.98 -25.41 14.92
N LEU A 358 21.60 -24.49 14.00
CA LEU A 358 20.32 -24.54 13.33
C LEU A 358 20.40 -25.59 12.20
N PRO A 359 19.51 -26.59 12.16
CA PRO A 359 19.47 -27.57 11.06
C PRO A 359 19.16 -26.88 9.74
N LEU A 360 19.97 -27.13 8.72
CA LEU A 360 19.84 -26.60 7.37
C LEU A 360 19.65 -27.75 6.38
N GLU A 361 18.52 -27.76 5.69
CA GLU A 361 18.23 -28.70 4.62
C GLU A 361 18.55 -28.07 3.26
N PRO A 362 19.47 -28.62 2.46
CA PRO A 362 19.79 -28.07 1.15
C PRO A 362 18.62 -28.30 0.18
N VAL A 363 18.20 -27.25 -0.49
CA VAL A 363 17.09 -27.26 -1.46
C VAL A 363 17.63 -27.25 -2.88
N ARG A 364 18.53 -26.30 -3.19
CA ARG A 364 19.08 -26.12 -4.55
C ARG A 364 20.45 -25.44 -4.49
N SER A 365 21.35 -25.88 -5.36
CA SER A 365 22.68 -25.29 -5.49
C SER A 365 22.96 -24.88 -6.94
N GLU A 366 23.57 -23.70 -7.12
CA GLU A 366 23.98 -23.19 -8.43
C GLU A 366 25.04 -22.10 -8.24
N GLY A 367 26.08 -22.10 -9.08
CA GLY A 367 27.08 -21.02 -9.11
C GLY A 367 27.87 -20.78 -7.81
N GLY A 368 28.03 -21.80 -6.97
CA GLY A 368 28.72 -21.68 -5.68
C GLY A 368 27.82 -21.13 -4.56
N GLU A 369 26.54 -20.97 -4.83
CA GLU A 369 25.52 -20.60 -3.85
C GLU A 369 24.57 -21.78 -3.63
N THR A 370 24.10 -21.94 -2.41
CA THR A 370 23.11 -22.97 -2.05
C THR A 370 21.97 -22.33 -1.28
N VAL A 371 20.77 -22.65 -1.68
CA VAL A 371 19.57 -22.34 -0.92
C VAL A 371 19.29 -23.46 0.06
N TYR A 372 19.11 -23.09 1.32
CA TYR A 372 18.75 -23.98 2.41
C TYR A 372 17.37 -23.66 2.93
N ARG A 373 16.69 -24.67 3.45
CA ARG A 373 15.49 -24.57 4.28
C ARG A 373 15.92 -24.68 5.74
N ALA A 374 15.32 -23.83 6.60
CA ALA A 374 15.40 -23.98 8.03
C ALA A 374 13.98 -23.85 8.62
N ASP A 375 13.55 -24.83 9.40
CA ASP A 375 12.20 -24.85 9.95
C ASP A 375 12.18 -24.37 11.39
N ASN A 376 11.05 -23.77 11.78
CA ASN A 376 10.73 -23.37 13.14
C ASN A 376 11.85 -22.52 13.78
N ALA A 377 12.36 -21.53 13.03
CA ALA A 377 13.41 -20.65 13.50
C ALA A 377 12.89 -19.19 13.63
N THR A 378 13.28 -18.53 14.72
CA THR A 378 12.97 -17.10 14.92
C THR A 378 13.96 -16.22 14.17
N PRO A 379 13.60 -14.93 13.87
CA PRO A 379 14.54 -13.99 13.29
C PRO A 379 15.88 -13.91 14.05
N ALA A 380 15.86 -13.89 15.36
CA ALA A 380 17.06 -13.87 16.20
C ALA A 380 17.96 -15.11 15.99
N GLN A 381 17.37 -16.28 15.75
CA GLN A 381 18.15 -17.49 15.42
C GLN A 381 18.77 -17.40 14.02
N ILE A 382 18.12 -16.74 13.06
CA ILE A 382 18.70 -16.49 11.74
C ILE A 382 19.84 -15.47 11.81
N ASP A 383 19.73 -14.43 12.64
CA ASP A 383 20.83 -13.49 12.90
C ASP A 383 22.04 -14.18 13.53
N ALA A 384 21.80 -15.05 14.51
CA ALA A 384 22.85 -15.88 15.11
C ALA A 384 23.51 -16.83 14.09
N LEU A 385 22.70 -17.44 13.19
CA LEU A 385 23.21 -18.26 12.10
C LEU A 385 24.07 -17.45 11.13
N ALA A 386 23.65 -16.22 10.77
CA ALA A 386 24.42 -15.34 9.90
C ALA A 386 25.82 -15.05 10.46
N ALA A 387 25.91 -14.78 11.77
CA ALA A 387 27.19 -14.58 12.46
C ALA A 387 28.04 -15.86 12.48
N GLU A 388 27.42 -17.02 12.71
CA GLU A 388 28.12 -18.33 12.71
C GLU A 388 28.64 -18.68 11.29
N LEU A 389 27.85 -18.42 10.23
CA LEU A 389 28.26 -18.59 8.84
C LEU A 389 29.46 -17.72 8.51
N GLN A 390 29.43 -16.44 8.88
CA GLN A 390 30.53 -15.51 8.65
C GLN A 390 31.84 -15.95 9.35
N ALA A 391 31.75 -16.43 10.59
CA ALA A 391 32.88 -16.93 11.35
C ALA A 391 33.54 -18.14 10.70
N ARG A 392 32.82 -18.90 9.87
CA ARG A 392 33.29 -20.06 9.13
C ARG A 392 33.67 -19.79 7.66
N GLY A 393 33.68 -18.49 7.26
CA GLY A 393 34.00 -18.07 5.90
C GLY A 393 32.88 -18.28 4.89
N CYS A 394 31.66 -18.51 5.35
CA CYS A 394 30.45 -18.54 4.53
C CYS A 394 29.69 -17.20 4.65
N GLN A 395 28.80 -16.93 3.69
CA GLN A 395 28.02 -15.69 3.69
C GLN A 395 26.53 -15.99 3.50
N LEU A 396 25.69 -15.52 4.42
CA LEU A 396 24.24 -15.45 4.21
C LEU A 396 23.96 -14.29 3.26
N LEU A 397 23.44 -14.58 2.08
CA LEU A 397 23.13 -13.60 1.02
C LEU A 397 21.70 -13.15 1.06
N LEU A 398 20.80 -14.02 1.45
CA LEU A 398 19.37 -13.76 1.51
C LEU A 398 18.71 -14.64 2.57
N ALA A 399 17.78 -14.05 3.33
CA ALA A 399 16.87 -14.80 4.18
C ALA A 399 15.44 -14.35 3.90
N MET A 400 14.55 -15.28 3.56
CA MET A 400 13.13 -15.02 3.35
C MET A 400 12.30 -15.95 4.24
N LYS A 401 11.25 -15.41 4.84
CA LYS A 401 10.25 -16.20 5.55
C LYS A 401 9.30 -16.87 4.58
N GLN A 402 8.78 -18.02 4.94
CA GLN A 402 7.57 -18.56 4.32
C GLN A 402 6.37 -17.95 5.04
N LEU A 403 5.39 -17.48 4.26
CA LEU A 403 4.14 -16.96 4.79
C LEU A 403 3.44 -18.07 5.59
N ALA A 404 3.03 -17.74 6.81
CA ALA A 404 2.33 -18.68 7.68
C ALA A 404 0.89 -18.90 7.19
N GLU A 405 0.37 -20.11 7.44
CA GLU A 405 -1.04 -20.44 7.18
C GLU A 405 -2.01 -19.74 8.13
#